data_8f0a7d125d5e1c17beb505612ff583c4
#
_entry.id   8f0a7d125d5e1c17beb505612ff583c4
#
_cell.length_a   1.000
_cell.length_b   1.000
_cell.length_c   1.000
_cell.angle_alpha   90.00
_cell.angle_beta   90.00
_cell.angle_gamma   90.00
#
_symmetry.space_group_name_H-M   'P 1'
#
loop_
_entity.id
_entity.type
_entity.pdbx_description
1 polymer ?
#
loop_
_entity_poly.entity_id
_entity_poly.type
_entity_poly.pdbx_seq_one_letter_code
_entity_poly.pdbx_strand_id
1 'polypeptide(L)'
;VVFAGNIKLRQDVSRKLLQRSQYRKTRRSRKLRYRQARFLNRGTKGWIPPSIKHKKDSIIRVINDLKKRINITECVIEQGQFDTSSMAKGYKLIGKEYQKSDYEGNTWRQKVIWRDGYKCQHCGATENLQAHHIIYKSNGGSNAVSNGVTLCNVCHSNLHKGLFSLTIKPKQFKYPAYLQQGKWYLFNELKKIFSKVEICYGWMTAMVRKTLGLEKDHHYDASAMIGANNYMCKPYMIIPRRTKIWEDNPTKTCTEKNGFKHWDIVKAEHRRLGIVIGSIRSLKAKCITLRTTFDDNFQVSYNKTKLLWRPSSIVYC
;
A
#
# COMPACT_ATOMS: atom_id res chain seq x y z
N VAL A 1 6.55 22.44 -8.63
CA VAL A 1 5.67 21.37 -8.12
C VAL A 1 4.54 22.03 -7.33
N VAL A 2 3.32 21.93 -7.83
CA VAL A 2 2.13 22.56 -7.20
C VAL A 2 1.57 21.67 -6.09
N PHE A 3 1.70 20.36 -6.21
CA PHE A 3 1.25 19.39 -5.22
C PHE A 3 2.25 18.23 -5.14
N ALA A 4 2.62 17.85 -3.93
CA ALA A 4 3.43 16.67 -3.66
C ALA A 4 2.85 15.90 -2.47
N GLY A 5 2.87 14.57 -2.53
CA GLY A 5 2.35 13.77 -1.44
C GLY A 5 2.83 12.33 -1.43
N ASN A 6 2.97 11.79 -0.23
CA ASN A 6 3.30 10.40 0.02
C ASN A 6 2.04 9.62 0.41
N ILE A 7 1.72 8.54 -0.30
CA ILE A 7 0.55 7.70 0.00
C ILE A 7 0.95 6.57 0.95
N LYS A 8 0.47 6.59 2.18
CA LYS A 8 0.66 5.49 3.13
C LYS A 8 -0.41 4.43 2.92
N LEU A 9 -0.12 3.42 2.10
CA LEU A 9 -1.03 2.30 1.87
C LEU A 9 -1.29 1.48 3.14
N ARG A 10 -2.46 0.84 3.21
CA ARG A 10 -2.84 -0.03 4.32
C ARG A 10 -1.92 -1.24 4.43
N GLN A 11 -1.39 -1.48 5.62
CA GLN A 11 -0.49 -2.61 5.92
C GLN A 11 -1.24 -3.87 6.41
N ASP A 12 -2.47 -3.72 6.91
CA ASP A 12 -3.26 -4.78 7.54
C ASP A 12 -4.02 -5.70 6.56
N VAL A 13 -4.03 -5.38 5.26
CA VAL A 13 -4.83 -6.08 4.25
C VAL A 13 -4.47 -7.56 4.14
N SER A 14 -3.18 -7.89 4.06
CA SER A 14 -2.72 -9.29 3.96
C SER A 14 -3.11 -10.09 5.20
N ARG A 15 -2.96 -9.53 6.40
CA ARG A 15 -3.36 -10.16 7.66
C ARG A 15 -4.87 -10.43 7.71
N LYS A 16 -5.69 -9.46 7.33
CA LYS A 16 -7.16 -9.62 7.28
C LYS A 16 -7.61 -10.66 6.25
N LEU A 17 -6.96 -10.73 5.10
CA LEU A 17 -7.24 -11.76 4.09
C LEU A 17 -6.86 -13.16 4.59
N LEU A 18 -5.73 -13.30 5.27
CA LEU A 18 -5.33 -14.56 5.92
C LEU A 18 -6.36 -14.98 6.96
N GLN A 19 -6.75 -14.11 7.87
CA GLN A 19 -7.77 -14.37 8.88
C GLN A 19 -9.11 -14.81 8.27
N ARG A 20 -9.58 -14.12 7.23
CA ARG A 20 -10.80 -14.54 6.48
C ARG A 20 -10.62 -15.90 5.81
N SER A 21 -9.43 -16.23 5.34
CA SER A 21 -9.13 -17.56 4.79
C SER A 21 -9.20 -18.64 5.85
N GLN A 22 -8.67 -18.40 7.05
CA GLN A 22 -8.75 -19.30 8.20
C GLN A 22 -10.20 -19.53 8.62
N TYR A 23 -11.01 -18.48 8.75
CA TYR A 23 -12.44 -18.62 9.05
C TYR A 23 -13.21 -19.43 7.99
N ARG A 24 -12.89 -19.25 6.71
CA ARG A 24 -13.48 -20.09 5.64
C ARG A 24 -13.05 -21.55 5.77
N LYS A 25 -11.79 -21.83 6.10
CA LYS A 25 -11.27 -23.18 6.33
C LYS A 25 -12.01 -23.84 7.50
N THR A 26 -12.09 -23.16 8.64
CA THR A 26 -12.81 -23.64 9.82
C THR A 26 -14.27 -23.94 9.53
N ARG A 27 -14.99 -23.04 8.81
CA ARG A 27 -16.38 -23.28 8.42
C ARG A 27 -16.55 -24.50 7.49
N ARG A 28 -15.58 -24.79 6.62
CA ARG A 28 -15.61 -25.97 5.75
C ARG A 28 -15.37 -27.27 6.50
N SER A 29 -14.56 -27.25 7.56
CA SER A 29 -14.24 -28.44 8.36
C SER A 29 -15.35 -28.83 9.34
N ARG A 30 -16.37 -27.99 9.53
CA ARG A 30 -17.54 -28.33 10.36
C ARG A 30 -18.39 -29.39 9.67
N LYS A 31 -18.76 -30.44 10.38
CA LYS A 31 -19.56 -31.59 9.87
C LYS A 31 -20.94 -31.19 9.30
N LEU A 32 -21.49 -30.06 9.72
CA LEU A 32 -22.84 -29.60 9.36
C LEU A 32 -23.00 -29.16 7.89
N ARG A 33 -21.91 -28.77 7.20
CA ARG A 33 -21.98 -28.32 5.81
C ARG A 33 -20.63 -28.48 5.11
N TYR A 34 -20.49 -29.59 4.37
CA TYR A 34 -19.31 -29.77 3.50
C TYR A 34 -19.48 -28.95 2.21
N ARG A 35 -18.47 -28.17 1.88
CA ARG A 35 -18.34 -27.55 0.56
C ARG A 35 -16.97 -27.92 0.00
N GLN A 36 -16.98 -28.48 -1.19
CA GLN A 36 -15.75 -28.82 -1.88
C GLN A 36 -14.82 -27.61 -2.02
N ALA A 37 -13.53 -27.79 -1.76
CA ALA A 37 -12.55 -26.75 -1.93
C ALA A 37 -12.37 -26.42 -3.42
N ARG A 38 -12.40 -25.15 -3.77
CA ARG A 38 -12.20 -24.69 -5.16
C ARG A 38 -10.73 -24.45 -5.39
N PHE A 39 -10.01 -25.44 -5.90
CA PHE A 39 -8.57 -25.36 -6.12
C PHE A 39 -8.18 -24.64 -7.43
N LEU A 40 -9.04 -24.67 -8.44
CA LEU A 40 -8.73 -24.25 -9.80
C LEU A 40 -9.01 -22.75 -10.09
N ASN A 41 -9.56 -22.01 -9.15
CA ASN A 41 -9.94 -20.60 -9.36
C ASN A 41 -8.74 -19.61 -9.46
N ARG A 42 -7.51 -20.08 -9.34
CA ARG A 42 -6.30 -19.22 -9.33
C ARG A 42 -5.44 -19.37 -10.59
N GLY A 43 -5.84 -20.22 -11.52
CA GLY A 43 -5.09 -20.49 -12.75
C GLY A 43 -5.47 -19.63 -13.95
N THR A 44 -6.39 -18.66 -13.81
CA THR A 44 -6.79 -17.78 -14.92
C THR A 44 -5.67 -16.81 -15.25
N LYS A 45 -5.35 -16.70 -16.54
CA LYS A 45 -4.39 -15.74 -17.08
C LYS A 45 -4.75 -14.32 -16.59
N GLY A 46 -3.79 -13.59 -16.05
CA GLY A 46 -4.01 -12.26 -15.52
C GLY A 46 -4.53 -12.18 -14.08
N TRP A 47 -4.67 -13.33 -13.38
CA TRP A 47 -5.09 -13.30 -11.97
C TRP A 47 -4.06 -12.60 -11.08
N ILE A 48 -4.54 -11.63 -10.29
CA ILE A 48 -3.72 -10.89 -9.33
C ILE A 48 -4.20 -11.21 -7.90
N PRO A 49 -3.26 -11.47 -6.96
CA PRO A 49 -3.63 -11.67 -5.56
C PRO A 49 -4.48 -10.51 -5.01
N PRO A 50 -5.59 -10.79 -4.30
CA PRO A 50 -6.49 -9.74 -3.81
C PRO A 50 -5.82 -8.67 -2.94
N SER A 51 -4.77 -9.02 -2.19
CA SER A 51 -3.98 -8.05 -1.41
C SER A 51 -3.22 -7.06 -2.27
N ILE A 52 -2.68 -7.53 -3.41
CA ILE A 52 -1.95 -6.70 -4.36
C ILE A 52 -2.92 -5.84 -5.14
N LYS A 53 -4.00 -6.43 -5.66
CA LYS A 53 -5.06 -5.70 -6.36
C LYS A 53 -5.59 -4.56 -5.50
N HIS A 54 -5.95 -4.83 -4.23
CA HIS A 54 -6.44 -3.81 -3.31
C HIS A 54 -5.46 -2.62 -3.15
N LYS A 55 -4.16 -2.89 -3.08
CA LYS A 55 -3.15 -1.82 -2.98
C LYS A 55 -3.09 -0.98 -4.26
N LYS A 56 -3.15 -1.61 -5.43
CA LYS A 56 -3.17 -0.91 -6.72
C LYS A 56 -4.46 -0.09 -6.88
N ASP A 57 -5.61 -0.67 -6.55
CA ASP A 57 -6.91 0.02 -6.57
C ASP A 57 -6.93 1.24 -5.61
N SER A 58 -6.23 1.15 -4.48
CA SER A 58 -6.10 2.29 -3.56
C SER A 58 -5.32 3.45 -4.17
N ILE A 59 -4.27 3.17 -4.94
CA ILE A 59 -3.52 4.19 -5.70
C ILE A 59 -4.42 4.82 -6.76
N ILE A 60 -5.11 4.00 -7.55
CA ILE A 60 -6.03 4.47 -8.60
C ILE A 60 -7.12 5.37 -8.02
N ARG A 61 -7.67 5.02 -6.86
CA ARG A 61 -8.67 5.85 -6.15
C ARG A 61 -8.13 7.22 -5.82
N VAL A 62 -6.94 7.30 -5.22
CA VAL A 62 -6.31 8.59 -4.87
C VAL A 62 -6.08 9.43 -6.13
N ILE A 63 -5.59 8.82 -7.21
CA ILE A 63 -5.39 9.51 -8.49
C ILE A 63 -6.71 10.05 -9.05
N ASN A 64 -7.78 9.26 -9.02
CA ASN A 64 -9.11 9.71 -9.46
C ASN A 64 -9.65 10.85 -8.60
N ASP A 65 -9.42 10.81 -7.28
CA ASP A 65 -9.84 11.87 -6.38
C ASP A 65 -9.04 13.17 -6.60
N LEU A 66 -7.76 13.07 -6.94
CA LEU A 66 -6.94 14.21 -7.34
C LEU A 66 -7.39 14.78 -8.69
N LYS A 67 -7.65 13.91 -9.68
CA LYS A 67 -8.10 14.33 -11.02
C LYS A 67 -9.44 15.09 -10.99
N LYS A 68 -10.30 14.83 -10.03
CA LYS A 68 -11.55 15.60 -9.83
C LYS A 68 -11.30 17.03 -9.40
N ARG A 69 -10.14 17.34 -8.85
CA ARG A 69 -9.80 18.64 -8.26
C ARG A 69 -8.73 19.40 -9.03
N ILE A 70 -7.87 18.68 -9.74
CA ILE A 70 -6.75 19.22 -10.50
C ILE A 70 -6.88 18.69 -11.93
N ASN A 71 -6.68 19.55 -12.90
CA ASN A 71 -6.64 19.14 -14.31
C ASN A 71 -5.32 18.41 -14.60
N ILE A 72 -5.34 17.08 -14.54
CA ILE A 72 -4.20 16.21 -14.81
C ILE A 72 -4.46 15.51 -16.15
N THR A 73 -3.61 15.73 -17.13
CA THR A 73 -3.71 15.19 -18.50
C THR A 73 -2.80 14.00 -18.75
N GLU A 74 -1.62 13.99 -18.15
CA GLU A 74 -0.59 12.99 -18.36
C GLU A 74 -0.16 12.35 -17.03
N CYS A 75 0.42 11.17 -17.11
CA CYS A 75 0.92 10.44 -15.92
C CYS A 75 2.25 9.78 -16.24
N VAL A 76 3.24 9.96 -15.36
CA VAL A 76 4.51 9.23 -15.40
C VAL A 76 4.56 8.30 -14.19
N ILE A 77 4.87 7.02 -14.41
CA ILE A 77 4.96 6.04 -13.32
C ILE A 77 6.33 5.38 -13.29
N GLU A 78 6.92 5.27 -12.10
CA GLU A 78 8.12 4.46 -11.93
C GLU A 78 7.76 2.98 -11.88
N GLN A 79 8.43 2.18 -12.69
CA GLN A 79 8.32 0.72 -12.67
C GLN A 79 9.66 0.11 -12.24
N GLY A 80 9.68 -0.48 -11.04
CA GLY A 80 10.79 -1.31 -10.61
C GLY A 80 10.85 -2.60 -11.43
N GLN A 81 12.03 -2.94 -11.91
CA GLN A 81 12.32 -4.24 -12.51
C GLN A 81 13.19 -5.04 -11.53
N PHE A 82 12.59 -6.05 -10.91
CA PHE A 82 13.26 -6.90 -9.94
C PHE A 82 13.22 -8.35 -10.43
N ASP A 83 14.36 -8.94 -10.59
CA ASP A 83 14.48 -10.38 -10.77
C ASP A 83 14.51 -11.07 -9.40
N THR A 84 13.32 -11.43 -8.94
CA THR A 84 13.16 -12.05 -7.62
C THR A 84 13.82 -13.43 -7.53
N SER A 85 13.99 -14.13 -8.65
CA SER A 85 14.65 -15.43 -8.70
C SER A 85 16.17 -15.29 -8.53
N SER A 86 16.79 -14.41 -9.31
CA SER A 86 18.22 -14.07 -9.15
C SER A 86 18.52 -13.47 -7.78
N MET A 87 17.64 -12.60 -7.25
CA MET A 87 17.78 -12.06 -5.91
C MET A 87 17.72 -13.14 -4.82
N ALA A 88 16.88 -14.16 -4.99
CA ALA A 88 16.79 -15.28 -4.05
C ALA A 88 18.05 -16.15 -4.05
N LYS A 89 18.66 -16.34 -5.22
CA LYS A 89 19.87 -17.14 -5.39
C LYS A 89 21.16 -16.36 -5.10
N GLY A 90 21.12 -15.03 -5.21
CA GLY A 90 22.27 -14.16 -4.97
C GLY A 90 23.17 -13.96 -6.21
N TYR A 91 22.82 -14.52 -7.37
CA TYR A 91 23.50 -14.32 -8.66
C TYR A 91 22.50 -14.20 -9.81
N LYS A 92 22.94 -13.67 -10.94
CA LYS A 92 22.11 -13.47 -12.13
C LYS A 92 21.85 -14.80 -12.82
N LEU A 93 20.58 -15.17 -12.99
CA LEU A 93 20.14 -16.36 -13.71
C LEU A 93 20.09 -16.13 -15.21
N ILE A 94 20.38 -17.16 -16.00
CA ILE A 94 20.37 -17.12 -17.47
C ILE A 94 19.59 -18.31 -18.03
N GLY A 95 18.64 -18.03 -18.94
CA GLY A 95 17.94 -19.03 -19.74
C GLY A 95 17.28 -20.15 -18.93
N LYS A 96 17.71 -21.39 -19.09
CA LYS A 96 17.13 -22.57 -18.45
C LYS A 96 17.29 -22.62 -16.92
N GLU A 97 18.16 -21.80 -16.33
CA GLU A 97 18.35 -21.74 -14.87
C GLU A 97 17.11 -21.25 -14.15
N TYR A 98 16.26 -20.46 -14.80
CA TYR A 98 14.97 -20.05 -14.24
C TYR A 98 13.97 -21.19 -14.06
N GLN A 99 14.13 -22.28 -14.80
CA GLN A 99 13.22 -23.42 -14.82
C GLN A 99 13.69 -24.56 -13.90
N LYS A 100 14.98 -24.64 -13.62
CA LYS A 100 15.57 -25.71 -12.80
C LYS A 100 15.57 -25.34 -11.31
N SER A 101 15.19 -26.31 -10.47
CA SER A 101 15.46 -26.25 -9.04
C SER A 101 16.91 -26.66 -8.81
N ASP A 102 17.69 -25.86 -8.10
CA ASP A 102 19.07 -26.19 -7.71
C ASP A 102 19.11 -27.19 -6.55
N TYR A 103 17.94 -27.54 -6.02
CA TYR A 103 17.83 -28.38 -4.84
C TYR A 103 17.32 -29.77 -5.23
N GLU A 104 17.97 -30.79 -4.75
CA GLU A 104 17.48 -32.14 -4.86
C GLU A 104 16.26 -32.38 -3.99
N GLY A 105 15.41 -33.31 -4.44
CA GLY A 105 14.20 -33.71 -3.75
C GLY A 105 12.92 -33.08 -4.29
N ASN A 106 11.82 -33.80 -4.11
CA ASN A 106 10.50 -33.44 -4.61
C ASN A 106 9.70 -32.58 -3.62
N THR A 107 10.06 -32.63 -2.34
CA THR A 107 9.35 -31.93 -1.26
C THR A 107 10.15 -30.75 -0.74
N TRP A 108 9.46 -29.76 -0.18
CA TRP A 108 10.10 -28.63 0.50
C TRP A 108 11.08 -29.08 1.60
N ARG A 109 10.69 -30.10 2.37
CA ARG A 109 11.54 -30.68 3.42
C ARG A 109 12.87 -31.19 2.88
N GLN A 110 12.83 -31.98 1.81
CA GLN A 110 14.02 -32.54 1.20
C GLN A 110 14.94 -31.44 0.66
N LYS A 111 14.39 -30.42 0.01
CA LYS A 111 15.14 -29.28 -0.52
C LYS A 111 15.85 -28.47 0.59
N VAL A 112 15.21 -28.30 1.74
CA VAL A 112 15.82 -27.60 2.88
C VAL A 112 16.95 -28.43 3.48
N ILE A 113 16.73 -29.74 3.71
CA ILE A 113 17.73 -30.65 4.28
C ILE A 113 18.94 -30.78 3.33
N TRP A 114 18.70 -30.91 2.02
CA TRP A 114 19.77 -30.93 1.01
C TRP A 114 20.61 -29.65 1.03
N ARG A 115 19.98 -28.49 1.04
CA ARG A 115 20.66 -27.18 1.13
C ARG A 115 21.57 -27.08 2.35
N ASP A 116 21.11 -27.59 3.47
CA ASP A 116 21.80 -27.50 4.77
C ASP A 116 22.84 -28.63 4.94
N GLY A 117 23.13 -29.38 3.85
CA GLY A 117 24.16 -30.42 3.83
C GLY A 117 23.87 -31.60 4.74
N TYR A 118 22.58 -31.94 4.92
CA TYR A 118 22.14 -33.04 5.80
C TYR A 118 22.65 -32.92 7.24
N LYS A 119 22.71 -31.69 7.77
CA LYS A 119 23.16 -31.42 9.15
C LYS A 119 22.20 -30.48 9.86
N CYS A 120 22.01 -30.73 11.15
CA CYS A 120 21.30 -29.80 12.03
C CYS A 120 22.07 -28.47 12.11
N GLN A 121 21.43 -27.36 11.79
CA GLN A 121 22.07 -26.05 11.76
C GLN A 121 22.30 -25.46 13.17
N HIS A 122 21.83 -26.15 14.21
CA HIS A 122 22.07 -25.75 15.60
C HIS A 122 23.18 -26.59 16.27
N CYS A 123 23.08 -27.91 16.24
CA CYS A 123 24.01 -28.78 16.93
C CYS A 123 24.91 -29.64 16.02
N GLY A 124 24.73 -29.57 14.70
CA GLY A 124 25.54 -30.36 13.74
C GLY A 124 25.15 -31.82 13.60
N ALA A 125 24.17 -32.35 14.31
CA ALA A 125 23.72 -33.74 14.22
C ALA A 125 23.25 -34.06 12.79
N THR A 126 23.51 -35.31 12.34
CA THR A 126 23.16 -35.78 10.99
C THR A 126 21.94 -36.70 10.97
N GLU A 127 21.46 -37.11 12.12
CA GLU A 127 20.34 -38.06 12.25
C GLU A 127 19.03 -37.36 12.64
N ASN A 128 17.91 -38.01 12.34
CA ASN A 128 16.56 -37.56 12.69
C ASN A 128 16.28 -36.10 12.30
N LEU A 129 16.70 -35.71 11.11
CA LEU A 129 16.59 -34.35 10.60
C LEU A 129 15.15 -33.99 10.19
N GLN A 130 14.76 -32.79 10.58
CA GLN A 130 13.48 -32.18 10.23
C GLN A 130 13.68 -30.79 9.66
N ALA A 131 12.86 -30.41 8.70
CA ALA A 131 12.83 -29.03 8.19
C ALA A 131 11.81 -28.21 8.97
N HIS A 132 12.27 -27.12 9.58
CA HIS A 132 11.49 -26.17 10.35
C HIS A 132 11.31 -24.87 9.58
N HIS A 133 10.11 -24.25 9.68
CA HIS A 133 9.87 -22.92 9.07
C HIS A 133 10.39 -21.83 10.02
N ILE A 134 11.36 -21.05 9.57
CA ILE A 134 11.92 -19.90 10.33
C ILE A 134 10.80 -18.90 10.65
N ILE A 135 10.00 -18.53 9.64
CA ILE A 135 8.73 -17.84 9.88
C ILE A 135 7.63 -18.88 9.77
N TYR A 136 6.92 -19.11 10.88
CA TYR A 136 5.84 -20.08 10.93
C TYR A 136 4.77 -19.82 9.85
N LYS A 137 4.17 -20.88 9.33
CA LYS A 137 3.04 -20.78 8.39
C LYS A 137 1.86 -20.00 8.95
N SER A 138 1.58 -20.15 10.24
CA SER A 138 0.57 -19.38 10.97
C SER A 138 0.82 -17.87 10.88
N ASN A 139 2.08 -17.46 10.87
CA ASN A 139 2.51 -16.06 10.77
C ASN A 139 2.74 -15.60 9.32
N GLY A 140 2.24 -16.37 8.33
CA GLY A 140 2.36 -16.04 6.92
C GLY A 140 3.69 -16.44 6.27
N GLY A 141 4.46 -17.33 6.88
CA GLY A 141 5.68 -17.90 6.32
C GLY A 141 5.41 -18.70 5.03
N SER A 142 6.28 -18.56 4.05
CA SER A 142 6.20 -19.24 2.75
C SER A 142 6.92 -20.59 2.78
N ASN A 143 6.62 -21.45 1.78
CA ASN A 143 7.39 -22.66 1.50
C ASN A 143 8.63 -22.37 0.64
N ALA A 144 9.17 -21.16 0.63
CA ALA A 144 10.47 -20.91 0.05
C ALA A 144 11.55 -21.69 0.82
N VAL A 145 12.52 -22.23 0.12
CA VAL A 145 13.63 -22.98 0.76
C VAL A 145 14.39 -22.06 1.73
N SER A 146 14.50 -20.75 1.40
CA SER A 146 15.10 -19.73 2.26
C SER A 146 14.36 -19.50 3.60
N ASN A 147 13.09 -19.91 3.69
CA ASN A 147 12.31 -19.86 4.95
C ASN A 147 12.39 -21.17 5.73
N GLY A 148 13.23 -22.10 5.33
CA GLY A 148 13.45 -23.36 6.01
C GLY A 148 14.79 -23.38 6.75
N VAL A 149 14.90 -24.18 7.79
CA VAL A 149 16.13 -24.55 8.47
C VAL A 149 16.07 -26.01 8.88
N THR A 150 17.18 -26.72 8.75
CA THR A 150 17.28 -28.13 9.15
C THR A 150 17.65 -28.21 10.63
N LEU A 151 16.86 -28.93 11.40
CA LEU A 151 17.10 -29.20 12.82
C LEU A 151 16.96 -30.73 13.07
N CYS A 152 17.72 -31.27 14.02
CA CYS A 152 17.44 -32.60 14.53
C CYS A 152 16.18 -32.60 15.41
N ASN A 153 15.60 -33.74 15.69
CA ASN A 153 14.36 -33.85 16.45
C ASN A 153 14.47 -33.19 17.87
N VAL A 154 15.61 -33.31 18.54
CA VAL A 154 15.85 -32.69 19.85
C VAL A 154 15.86 -31.16 19.74
N CYS A 155 16.65 -30.60 18.82
CA CYS A 155 16.71 -29.15 18.61
C CYS A 155 15.36 -28.58 18.14
N HIS A 156 14.64 -29.29 17.27
CA HIS A 156 13.32 -28.90 16.82
C HIS A 156 12.31 -28.80 17.97
N SER A 157 12.31 -29.82 18.88
CA SER A 157 11.47 -29.82 20.07
C SER A 157 11.85 -28.69 21.05
N ASN A 158 13.15 -28.47 21.27
CA ASN A 158 13.65 -27.41 22.14
C ASN A 158 13.32 -26.01 21.62
N LEU A 159 13.38 -25.80 20.31
CA LEU A 159 12.96 -24.57 19.68
C LEU A 159 11.47 -24.28 19.92
N HIS A 160 10.61 -25.30 19.77
CA HIS A 160 9.18 -25.15 20.06
C HIS A 160 8.86 -24.92 21.53
N LYS A 161 9.72 -25.43 22.46
CA LYS A 161 9.63 -25.13 23.89
C LYS A 161 10.20 -23.77 24.28
N GLY A 162 10.79 -23.04 23.33
CA GLY A 162 11.37 -21.71 23.57
C GLY A 162 12.71 -21.72 24.29
N LEU A 163 13.40 -22.88 24.38
CA LEU A 163 14.70 -23.00 25.06
C LEU A 163 15.84 -22.30 24.30
N PHE A 164 15.66 -22.03 23.02
CA PHE A 164 16.53 -21.15 22.23
C PHE A 164 15.76 -20.50 21.10
N SER A 165 16.33 -19.50 20.49
CA SER A 165 15.77 -18.80 19.32
C SER A 165 16.70 -18.91 18.11
N LEU A 166 16.12 -18.96 16.91
CA LEU A 166 16.90 -18.94 15.67
C LEU A 166 17.42 -17.54 15.39
N THR A 167 18.72 -17.40 15.25
CA THR A 167 19.37 -16.15 14.84
C THR A 167 19.25 -15.90 13.34
N ILE A 168 18.90 -16.94 12.56
CA ILE A 168 18.77 -16.88 11.10
C ILE A 168 17.52 -16.10 10.71
N LYS A 169 17.70 -15.01 9.99
CA LYS A 169 16.59 -14.25 9.39
C LYS A 169 16.43 -14.67 7.93
N PRO A 170 15.25 -15.17 7.50
CA PRO A 170 15.04 -15.54 6.12
C PRO A 170 15.06 -14.30 5.24
N LYS A 171 15.67 -14.39 4.06
CA LYS A 171 15.59 -13.34 3.04
C LYS A 171 14.14 -13.25 2.54
N GLN A 172 13.44 -12.16 2.84
CA GLN A 172 12.09 -11.93 2.37
C GLN A 172 12.07 -10.84 1.30
N PHE A 173 11.60 -11.19 0.10
CA PHE A 173 11.43 -10.27 -1.02
C PHE A 173 9.97 -9.84 -1.19
N LYS A 174 9.31 -9.42 -0.10
CA LYS A 174 7.91 -8.97 -0.14
C LYS A 174 7.70 -7.79 -1.08
N TYR A 175 8.56 -6.79 -0.99
CA TYR A 175 8.43 -5.56 -1.77
C TYR A 175 8.73 -5.76 -3.26
N PRO A 176 9.85 -6.39 -3.66
CA PRO A 176 10.11 -6.70 -5.06
C PRO A 176 9.00 -7.53 -5.71
N ALA A 177 8.52 -8.59 -5.03
CA ALA A 177 7.41 -9.40 -5.54
C ALA A 177 6.11 -8.58 -5.69
N TYR A 178 5.80 -7.71 -4.74
CA TYR A 178 4.65 -6.81 -4.82
C TYR A 178 4.78 -5.79 -5.97
N LEU A 179 5.96 -5.24 -6.19
CA LEU A 179 6.20 -4.27 -7.26
C LEU A 179 6.11 -4.91 -8.64
N GLN A 180 6.62 -6.13 -8.80
CA GLN A 180 6.52 -6.89 -10.05
C GLN A 180 5.09 -7.34 -10.34
N GLN A 181 4.40 -7.88 -9.33
CA GLN A 181 3.02 -8.32 -9.50
C GLN A 181 2.07 -7.12 -9.58
N GLY A 182 1.21 -7.14 -10.58
CA GLY A 182 0.21 -6.09 -10.76
C GLY A 182 0.75 -4.78 -11.34
N LYS A 183 2.02 -4.69 -11.77
CA LYS A 183 2.55 -3.50 -12.44
C LYS A 183 1.78 -3.17 -13.71
N TRP A 184 1.54 -4.17 -14.55
CA TRP A 184 0.78 -4.02 -15.79
C TRP A 184 -0.70 -3.75 -15.55
N TYR A 185 -1.27 -4.29 -14.46
CA TYR A 185 -2.63 -3.94 -14.05
C TYR A 185 -2.74 -2.44 -13.74
N LEU A 186 -1.85 -1.91 -12.92
CA LEU A 186 -1.83 -0.48 -12.61
C LEU A 186 -1.64 0.38 -13.87
N PHE A 187 -0.68 0.02 -14.71
CA PHE A 187 -0.40 0.72 -15.95
C PHE A 187 -1.62 0.75 -16.90
N ASN A 188 -2.28 -0.40 -17.09
CA ASN A 188 -3.45 -0.50 -17.95
C ASN A 188 -4.65 0.28 -17.40
N GLU A 189 -4.85 0.29 -16.09
CA GLU A 189 -5.90 1.10 -15.47
C GLU A 189 -5.60 2.61 -15.61
N LEU A 190 -4.34 3.02 -15.48
CA LEU A 190 -3.96 4.42 -15.68
C LEU A 190 -4.15 4.87 -17.15
N LYS A 191 -3.90 4.00 -18.12
CA LYS A 191 -4.19 4.27 -19.54
C LYS A 191 -5.67 4.51 -19.84
N LYS A 192 -6.57 4.01 -19.02
CA LYS A 192 -8.01 4.32 -19.15
C LYS A 192 -8.37 5.70 -18.60
N ILE A 193 -7.54 6.25 -17.71
CA ILE A 193 -7.79 7.52 -17.01
C ILE A 193 -7.09 8.68 -17.70
N PHE A 194 -5.90 8.46 -18.24
CA PHE A 194 -5.05 9.49 -18.85
C PHE A 194 -4.83 9.23 -20.33
N SER A 195 -4.75 10.30 -21.12
CA SER A 195 -4.43 10.26 -22.55
C SER A 195 -3.01 9.75 -22.81
N LYS A 196 -2.06 10.11 -21.91
CA LYS A 196 -0.66 9.73 -22.01
C LYS A 196 -0.17 9.16 -20.68
N VAL A 197 0.42 7.95 -20.71
CA VAL A 197 1.05 7.30 -19.56
C VAL A 197 2.43 6.84 -19.95
N GLU A 198 3.44 7.39 -19.32
CA GLU A 198 4.85 7.04 -19.54
C GLU A 198 5.41 6.18 -18.40
N ILE A 199 6.43 5.39 -18.72
CA ILE A 199 7.13 4.54 -17.76
C ILE A 199 8.53 5.12 -17.57
N CYS A 200 8.91 5.34 -16.30
CA CYS A 200 10.26 5.66 -15.88
C CYS A 200 10.85 4.50 -15.08
N TYR A 201 12.14 4.33 -15.11
CA TYR A 201 12.84 3.30 -14.35
C TYR A 201 13.61 3.92 -13.19
N GLY A 202 13.73 3.18 -12.07
CA GLY A 202 14.34 3.70 -10.83
C GLY A 202 15.77 4.20 -10.97
N TRP A 203 16.57 3.65 -11.92
CA TRP A 203 17.91 4.16 -12.20
C TRP A 203 17.88 5.55 -12.86
N MET A 204 16.91 5.79 -13.78
CA MET A 204 16.71 7.10 -14.42
C MET A 204 16.27 8.13 -13.38
N THR A 205 15.28 7.78 -12.55
CA THR A 205 14.80 8.62 -11.44
C THR A 205 15.96 8.99 -10.51
N ALA A 206 16.79 8.02 -10.14
CA ALA A 206 17.94 8.25 -9.25
C ALA A 206 19.00 9.16 -9.88
N MET A 207 19.25 9.03 -11.18
CA MET A 207 20.18 9.89 -11.92
C MET A 207 19.69 11.34 -11.92
N VAL A 208 18.44 11.56 -12.38
CA VAL A 208 17.85 12.92 -12.45
C VAL A 208 17.75 13.55 -11.06
N ARG A 209 17.33 12.78 -10.04
CA ARG A 209 17.26 13.27 -8.66
C ARG A 209 18.62 13.77 -8.14
N LYS A 210 19.71 13.03 -8.41
CA LYS A 210 21.07 13.44 -8.05
C LYS A 210 21.50 14.71 -8.80
N THR A 211 21.21 14.80 -10.09
CA THR A 211 21.51 16.00 -10.91
C THR A 211 20.77 17.23 -10.38
N LEU A 212 19.54 17.07 -9.91
CA LEU A 212 18.72 18.15 -9.34
C LEU A 212 19.07 18.46 -7.87
N GLY A 213 20.02 17.75 -7.24
CA GLY A 213 20.41 17.94 -5.84
C GLY A 213 19.32 17.59 -4.82
N LEU A 214 18.32 16.75 -5.20
CA LEU A 214 17.20 16.40 -4.34
C LEU A 214 17.55 15.22 -3.43
N GLU A 215 17.06 15.26 -2.18
CA GLU A 215 17.19 14.17 -1.21
C GLU A 215 16.41 12.92 -1.65
N LYS A 216 16.71 11.77 -1.03
CA LYS A 216 16.03 10.52 -1.33
C LYS A 216 14.74 10.39 -0.55
N ASP A 217 13.64 10.82 -1.14
CA ASP A 217 12.28 10.56 -0.64
C ASP A 217 11.33 10.33 -1.83
N HIS A 218 10.20 9.68 -1.59
CA HIS A 218 9.24 9.31 -2.64
C HIS A 218 8.65 10.51 -3.39
N HIS A 219 8.41 11.63 -2.71
CA HIS A 219 7.91 12.84 -3.37
C HIS A 219 8.99 13.52 -4.23
N TYR A 220 10.26 13.46 -3.83
CA TYR A 220 11.38 13.94 -4.65
C TYR A 220 11.65 13.01 -5.84
N ASP A 221 11.51 11.70 -5.66
CA ASP A 221 11.60 10.75 -6.78
C ASP A 221 10.48 11.02 -7.81
N ALA A 222 9.25 11.32 -7.35
CA ALA A 222 8.14 11.70 -8.24
C ALA A 222 8.43 12.99 -9.03
N SER A 223 9.06 13.98 -8.40
CA SER A 223 9.45 15.23 -9.07
C SER A 223 10.59 15.04 -10.06
N ALA A 224 11.56 14.21 -9.71
CA ALA A 224 12.67 13.86 -10.59
C ALA A 224 12.19 13.17 -11.89
N MET A 225 11.14 12.36 -11.83
CA MET A 225 10.57 11.72 -13.03
C MET A 225 10.06 12.72 -14.07
N ILE A 226 9.69 13.92 -13.66
CA ILE A 226 9.21 15.01 -14.54
C ILE A 226 10.22 16.15 -14.67
N GLY A 227 11.44 15.98 -14.15
CA GLY A 227 12.51 17.00 -14.19
C GLY A 227 12.24 18.26 -13.38
N ALA A 228 11.34 18.22 -12.41
CA ALA A 228 10.93 19.37 -11.61
C ALA A 228 11.65 19.43 -10.26
N ASN A 229 12.22 20.59 -9.91
CA ASN A 229 12.87 20.83 -8.61
C ASN A 229 12.30 22.00 -7.84
N ASN A 230 11.41 22.79 -8.44
CA ASN A 230 10.81 23.96 -7.79
C ASN A 230 9.51 23.55 -7.09
N TYR A 231 9.49 23.60 -5.75
CA TYR A 231 8.35 23.24 -4.91
C TYR A 231 7.62 24.49 -4.42
N MET A 232 6.36 24.59 -4.77
CA MET A 232 5.44 25.64 -4.28
C MET A 232 4.64 25.18 -3.05
N CYS A 233 4.84 23.94 -2.60
CA CYS A 233 4.09 23.36 -1.49
C CYS A 233 4.97 22.42 -0.65
N LYS A 234 4.57 22.23 0.60
CA LYS A 234 5.12 21.16 1.46
C LYS A 234 4.49 19.82 1.06
N PRO A 235 5.24 18.70 1.11
CA PRO A 235 4.69 17.40 0.78
C PRO A 235 3.67 16.93 1.82
N TYR A 236 2.56 16.37 1.34
CA TYR A 236 1.47 15.85 2.17
C TYR A 236 1.60 14.35 2.41
N MET A 237 1.18 13.89 3.59
CA MET A 237 1.00 12.47 3.85
C MET A 237 -0.46 12.08 3.60
N ILE A 238 -0.70 11.34 2.52
CA ILE A 238 -2.04 10.85 2.16
C ILE A 238 -2.27 9.50 2.84
N ILE A 239 -3.18 9.47 3.81
CA ILE A 239 -3.58 8.25 4.50
C ILE A 239 -5.01 7.89 4.06
N PRO A 240 -5.18 6.82 3.24
CA PRO A 240 -6.52 6.37 2.86
C PRO A 240 -7.35 6.03 4.10
N ARG A 241 -8.51 6.67 4.26
CA ARG A 241 -9.39 6.44 5.40
C ARG A 241 -9.86 4.99 5.43
N ARG A 242 -9.89 4.40 6.62
CA ARG A 242 -10.60 3.13 6.85
C ARG A 242 -12.08 3.37 6.65
N THR A 243 -12.79 2.39 6.08
CA THR A 243 -14.24 2.38 6.15
C THR A 243 -14.63 2.43 7.63
N LYS A 244 -15.39 3.42 8.04
CA LYS A 244 -15.84 3.54 9.43
C LYS A 244 -16.59 2.27 9.83
N ILE A 245 -16.35 1.78 11.03
CA ILE A 245 -17.18 0.76 11.68
C ILE A 245 -18.51 1.43 12.00
N TRP A 246 -19.61 0.71 11.88
CA TRP A 246 -20.99 1.22 11.99
C TRP A 246 -21.34 1.91 13.33
N GLU A 247 -20.53 1.72 14.36
CA GLU A 247 -20.70 2.30 15.69
C GLU A 247 -20.49 3.82 15.75
N ASP A 248 -19.66 4.36 14.85
CA ASP A 248 -19.50 5.79 14.69
C ASP A 248 -20.40 6.29 13.57
N ASN A 249 -21.67 6.52 13.84
CA ASN A 249 -22.58 7.21 12.94
C ASN A 249 -22.29 8.75 13.07
N PRO A 250 -21.30 9.32 12.34
CA PRO A 250 -21.15 10.75 12.39
C PRO A 250 -22.39 11.32 11.73
N THR A 251 -23.03 12.24 12.40
CA THR A 251 -24.03 13.10 11.82
C THR A 251 -23.61 13.43 10.39
N LYS A 252 -24.43 13.07 9.39
CA LYS A 252 -24.11 13.36 7.99
C LYS A 252 -23.80 14.84 7.87
N THR A 253 -22.55 15.16 7.63
CA THR A 253 -22.14 16.55 7.46
C THR A 253 -22.79 17.05 6.17
N CYS A 254 -23.61 18.06 6.28
CA CYS A 254 -24.23 18.70 5.12
C CYS A 254 -23.11 19.23 4.23
N THR A 255 -23.01 18.70 3.00
CA THR A 255 -21.95 19.07 2.04
C THR A 255 -22.31 20.33 1.26
N GLU A 256 -23.60 20.60 1.11
CA GLU A 256 -24.14 21.77 0.40
C GLU A 256 -25.44 22.23 1.06
N LYS A 257 -25.58 23.52 1.27
CA LYS A 257 -26.80 24.14 1.83
C LYS A 257 -26.93 25.58 1.38
N ASN A 258 -28.14 25.96 0.93
CA ASN A 258 -28.46 27.32 0.46
C ASN A 258 -27.44 27.83 -0.60
N GLY A 259 -26.96 26.94 -1.48
CA GLY A 259 -25.97 27.29 -2.51
C GLY A 259 -24.53 27.39 -2.04
N PHE A 260 -24.25 27.20 -0.73
CA PHE A 260 -22.90 27.23 -0.17
C PHE A 260 -22.35 25.80 0.01
N LYS A 261 -21.04 25.65 -0.21
CA LYS A 261 -20.30 24.40 0.00
C LYS A 261 -19.17 24.59 1.02
N HIS A 262 -18.68 23.48 1.56
CA HIS A 262 -17.45 23.53 2.37
C HIS A 262 -16.30 24.11 1.57
N TRP A 263 -15.49 24.94 2.21
CA TRP A 263 -14.33 25.64 1.63
C TRP A 263 -14.66 26.80 0.69
N ASP A 264 -15.94 27.13 0.44
CA ASP A 264 -16.27 28.37 -0.24
C ASP A 264 -15.69 29.57 0.55
N ILE A 265 -15.07 30.51 -0.14
CA ILE A 265 -14.65 31.79 0.40
C ILE A 265 -15.84 32.74 0.33
N VAL A 266 -16.21 33.28 1.45
CA VAL A 266 -17.40 34.10 1.59
C VAL A 266 -17.11 35.42 2.30
N LYS A 267 -17.86 36.43 1.93
CA LYS A 267 -17.97 37.71 2.63
C LYS A 267 -19.23 37.66 3.48
N ALA A 268 -19.09 37.96 4.78
CA ALA A 268 -20.20 37.94 5.73
C ALA A 268 -20.29 39.26 6.50
N GLU A 269 -21.49 39.73 6.78
CA GLU A 269 -21.73 40.91 7.58
C GLU A 269 -22.00 40.50 9.02
N HIS A 270 -21.17 40.98 9.94
CA HIS A 270 -21.33 40.74 11.36
C HIS A 270 -21.64 42.03 12.09
N ARG A 271 -22.63 42.00 13.03
CA ARG A 271 -23.15 43.20 13.71
C ARG A 271 -22.07 44.02 14.42
N ARG A 272 -21.04 43.36 15.00
CA ARG A 272 -19.99 44.06 15.77
C ARG A 272 -18.69 44.26 15.00
N LEU A 273 -18.38 43.37 14.08
CA LEU A 273 -17.08 43.34 13.38
C LEU A 273 -17.16 43.87 11.96
N GLY A 274 -18.36 44.27 11.48
CA GLY A 274 -18.54 44.70 10.12
C GLY A 274 -18.40 43.56 9.10
N ILE A 275 -17.63 43.80 8.07
CA ILE A 275 -17.40 42.82 6.98
C ILE A 275 -16.29 41.87 7.37
N VAL A 276 -16.59 40.57 7.35
CA VAL A 276 -15.64 39.49 7.62
C VAL A 276 -15.54 38.59 6.39
N ILE A 277 -14.33 38.25 6.01
CA ILE A 277 -14.04 37.28 4.94
C ILE A 277 -13.45 36.02 5.56
N GLY A 278 -13.94 34.87 5.14
CA GLY A 278 -13.43 33.58 5.63
C GLY A 278 -13.87 32.41 4.78
N SER A 279 -13.28 31.24 5.03
CA SER A 279 -13.66 29.99 4.36
C SER A 279 -14.70 29.23 5.18
N ILE A 280 -15.65 28.58 4.50
CA ILE A 280 -16.71 27.80 5.15
C ILE A 280 -16.12 26.51 5.73
N ARG A 281 -16.20 26.37 7.06
CA ARG A 281 -15.79 25.18 7.80
C ARG A 281 -16.94 24.17 7.98
N SER A 282 -18.13 24.66 8.31
CA SER A 282 -19.32 23.81 8.44
C SER A 282 -20.61 24.55 8.10
N LEU A 283 -21.58 23.78 7.58
CA LEU A 283 -22.92 24.26 7.24
C LEU A 283 -23.90 23.69 8.28
N LYS A 284 -24.38 24.52 9.19
CA LYS A 284 -25.36 24.16 10.21
C LYS A 284 -26.79 24.46 9.74
N ALA A 285 -27.78 24.10 10.52
CA ALA A 285 -29.20 24.31 10.14
C ALA A 285 -29.55 25.78 9.88
N LYS A 286 -29.08 26.69 10.72
CA LYS A 286 -29.44 28.12 10.72
C LYS A 286 -28.27 29.06 10.44
N CYS A 287 -27.03 28.59 10.51
CA CYS A 287 -25.83 29.42 10.37
C CYS A 287 -24.69 28.66 9.66
N ILE A 288 -23.75 29.44 9.17
CA ILE A 288 -22.48 28.97 8.58
C ILE A 288 -21.40 29.21 9.65
N THR A 289 -20.51 28.25 9.82
CA THR A 289 -19.28 28.43 10.59
C THR A 289 -18.14 28.74 9.62
N LEU A 290 -17.49 29.86 9.82
CA LEU A 290 -16.36 30.33 9.04
C LEU A 290 -15.06 30.12 9.79
N ARG A 291 -14.01 29.82 9.03
CA ARG A 291 -12.61 29.97 9.45
C ARG A 291 -12.15 31.34 8.96
N THR A 292 -11.78 32.21 9.87
CA THR A 292 -11.25 33.55 9.60
C THR A 292 -9.80 33.66 10.08
N THR A 293 -9.14 34.77 9.88
CA THR A 293 -7.76 35.00 10.36
C THR A 293 -7.68 35.11 11.88
N PHE A 294 -8.80 35.38 12.58
CA PHE A 294 -8.84 35.58 14.01
C PHE A 294 -9.68 34.54 14.78
N ASP A 295 -10.55 33.78 14.10
CA ASP A 295 -11.39 32.75 14.73
C ASP A 295 -11.68 31.61 13.75
N ASP A 296 -11.46 30.40 14.19
CA ASP A 296 -11.72 29.18 13.41
C ASP A 296 -13.18 28.70 13.45
N ASN A 297 -14.00 29.29 14.33
CA ASN A 297 -15.40 28.87 14.56
C ASN A 297 -16.40 30.04 14.48
N PHE A 298 -16.07 31.08 13.74
CA PHE A 298 -16.89 32.26 13.59
C PHE A 298 -18.24 31.92 12.93
N GLN A 299 -19.36 32.25 13.60
CA GLN A 299 -20.70 31.88 13.12
C GLN A 299 -21.45 33.07 12.55
N VAL A 300 -22.02 32.89 11.36
CA VAL A 300 -22.82 33.91 10.66
C VAL A 300 -24.07 33.28 10.04
N SER A 301 -25.16 34.03 9.95
CA SER A 301 -26.37 33.56 9.28
C SER A 301 -26.22 33.54 7.75
N TYR A 302 -26.95 32.65 7.08
CA TYR A 302 -26.91 32.54 5.61
C TYR A 302 -27.28 33.83 4.91
N ASN A 303 -28.31 34.58 5.41
CA ASN A 303 -28.81 35.80 4.78
C ASN A 303 -27.81 36.95 4.78
N LYS A 304 -26.80 36.90 5.64
CA LYS A 304 -25.73 37.90 5.76
C LYS A 304 -24.43 37.48 5.12
N THR A 305 -24.46 36.40 4.32
CA THR A 305 -23.27 35.78 3.72
C THR A 305 -23.39 35.81 2.19
N LYS A 306 -22.35 36.29 1.51
CA LYS A 306 -22.25 36.32 0.06
C LYS A 306 -21.05 35.50 -0.39
N LEU A 307 -21.23 34.59 -1.36
CA LEU A 307 -20.16 33.84 -1.98
C LEU A 307 -19.23 34.78 -2.74
N LEU A 308 -17.95 34.76 -2.46
CA LEU A 308 -16.91 35.47 -3.21
C LEU A 308 -16.25 34.57 -4.21
N TRP A 309 -15.86 33.37 -3.76
CA TRP A 309 -15.15 32.44 -4.60
C TRP A 309 -15.37 31.00 -4.14
N ARG A 310 -15.47 30.09 -5.11
CA ARG A 310 -15.57 28.66 -4.88
C ARG A 310 -14.33 27.98 -5.40
N PRO A 311 -13.55 27.30 -4.54
CA PRO A 311 -12.36 26.58 -4.99
C PRO A 311 -12.76 25.44 -5.92
N SER A 312 -12.25 25.48 -7.15
CA SER A 312 -12.38 24.40 -8.13
C SER A 312 -11.19 23.42 -8.07
N SER A 313 -10.14 23.79 -7.31
CA SER A 313 -8.90 23.04 -7.16
C SER A 313 -8.55 22.83 -5.68
N ILE A 314 -7.44 22.16 -5.38
CA ILE A 314 -6.92 22.03 -4.02
C ILE A 314 -6.41 23.38 -3.56
N VAL A 315 -6.99 23.90 -2.46
CA VAL A 315 -6.52 25.11 -1.79
C VAL A 315 -5.55 24.69 -0.68
N TYR A 316 -4.36 25.25 -0.72
CA TYR A 316 -3.35 25.11 0.34
C TYR A 316 -3.59 26.19 1.37
N CYS A 317 -3.89 25.81 2.61
CA CYS A 317 -4.00 26.70 3.74
C CYS A 317 -2.76 26.61 4.61
#